data_89f2eab4047577224d0a462e8ab7baae
#
_entry.id   89f2eab4047577224d0a462e8ab7baae
#
_cell.length_a   1.000
_cell.length_b   1.000
_cell.length_c   1.000
_cell.angle_alpha   90.00
_cell.angle_beta   90.00
_cell.angle_gamma   90.00
#
_symmetry.space_group_name_H-M   'P 1'
#
loop_
_entity.id
_entity.type
_entity.pdbx_description
1 polymer ?
#
loop_
_entity_poly.entity_id
_entity_poly.type
_entity_poly.pdbx_seq_one_letter_code
_entity_poly.pdbx_strand_id
1 'polypeptide(L)'
;RQNEIKYHLLNLERQMGGMGLMQPASTYHQFAVGMTGGKMSSSQPETTMFLNDSMNDIEKKIKSSFSGGQATVEEHRAKGGNPDVDVAYQYLRYFFEEDDNELERIRNEYVSGDLLTGEIKSICVEKATAWMKNHHELKDQNQHLVKEFLK
;
A
#
# COMPACT_ATOMS: atom_id res chain seq x y z
N ARG A 1 -6.57 8.43 -18.40
CA ARG A 1 -8.04 8.18 -18.34
C ARG A 1 -8.82 9.35 -17.71
N GLN A 2 -8.37 9.97 -16.59
CA GLN A 2 -9.09 11.11 -15.99
C GLN A 2 -9.08 12.36 -16.89
N ASN A 3 -7.98 12.64 -17.56
CA ASN A 3 -7.91 13.74 -18.52
C ASN A 3 -8.80 13.49 -19.75
N GLU A 4 -8.96 12.25 -20.18
CA GLU A 4 -9.88 11.87 -21.25
C GLU A 4 -11.33 12.09 -20.84
N ILE A 5 -11.72 11.65 -19.64
CA ILE A 5 -13.07 11.85 -19.10
C ILE A 5 -13.38 13.34 -18.97
N LYS A 6 -12.45 14.14 -18.45
CA LYS A 6 -12.57 15.60 -18.36
C LYS A 6 -12.77 16.24 -19.75
N TYR A 7 -11.98 15.81 -20.73
CA TYR A 7 -12.07 16.30 -22.10
C TYR A 7 -13.42 15.94 -22.75
N HIS A 8 -13.91 14.73 -22.54
CA HIS A 8 -15.21 14.29 -23.03
C HIS A 8 -16.38 15.03 -22.39
N LEU A 9 -16.33 15.28 -21.07
CA LEU A 9 -17.35 16.06 -20.38
C LEU A 9 -17.42 17.50 -20.86
N LEU A 10 -16.28 18.16 -21.07
CA LEU A 10 -16.20 19.51 -21.61
C LEU A 10 -16.69 19.59 -23.07
N ASN A 11 -16.43 18.58 -23.88
CA ASN A 11 -16.94 18.51 -25.25
C ASN A 11 -18.46 18.26 -25.28
N LEU A 12 -18.99 17.39 -24.41
CA LEU A 12 -20.43 17.19 -24.25
C LEU A 12 -21.11 18.49 -23.82
N GLU A 13 -20.55 19.21 -22.86
CA GLU A 13 -21.07 20.50 -22.40
C GLU A 13 -21.16 21.52 -23.54
N ARG A 14 -20.11 21.62 -24.39
CA ARG A 14 -20.12 22.48 -25.58
C ARG A 14 -21.19 22.08 -26.59
N GLN A 15 -21.37 20.78 -26.82
CA GLN A 15 -22.35 20.27 -27.79
C GLN A 15 -23.81 20.45 -27.29
N MET A 16 -24.02 20.43 -25.98
CA MET A 16 -25.33 20.58 -25.35
C MET A 16 -25.73 22.03 -25.02
N GLY A 17 -24.96 23.02 -25.52
CA GLY A 17 -25.30 24.43 -25.40
C GLY A 17 -24.98 25.04 -24.02
N GLY A 18 -24.01 24.52 -23.32
CA GLY A 18 -23.53 25.10 -22.06
C GLY A 18 -24.49 24.89 -20.91
N MET A 19 -24.69 23.65 -20.46
CA MET A 19 -25.58 23.31 -19.34
C MET A 19 -25.03 23.72 -17.95
N GLY A 20 -23.91 24.44 -17.89
CA GLY A 20 -23.32 24.90 -16.64
C GLY A 20 -22.75 23.75 -15.78
N LEU A 21 -22.28 22.67 -16.42
CA LEU A 21 -21.64 21.58 -15.70
C LEU A 21 -20.38 22.09 -15.00
N MET A 22 -20.34 21.97 -13.70
CA MET A 22 -19.14 22.31 -12.94
C MET A 22 -18.01 21.35 -13.26
N GLN A 23 -16.81 21.91 -13.46
CA GLN A 23 -15.61 21.10 -13.65
C GLN A 23 -15.38 20.24 -12.41
N PRO A 24 -15.27 18.90 -12.54
CA PRO A 24 -15.03 18.04 -11.41
C PRO A 24 -13.65 18.35 -10.78
N ALA A 25 -13.61 18.43 -9.46
CA ALA A 25 -12.37 18.45 -8.72
C ALA A 25 -11.73 17.05 -8.76
N SER A 26 -10.41 17.01 -8.87
CA SER A 26 -9.65 15.75 -8.90
C SER A 26 -8.50 15.82 -7.91
N THR A 27 -8.31 14.78 -7.14
CA THR A 27 -7.11 14.55 -6.33
C THR A 27 -6.29 13.44 -6.95
N TYR A 28 -4.97 13.60 -6.90
CA TYR A 28 -4.04 12.61 -7.44
C TYR A 28 -3.22 12.05 -6.29
N HIS A 29 -3.22 10.73 -6.18
CA HIS A 29 -2.46 10.01 -5.15
C HIS A 29 -1.46 9.09 -5.83
N GLN A 30 -0.35 8.83 -5.14
CA GLN A 30 0.60 7.83 -5.59
C GLN A 30 -0.09 6.46 -5.57
N PHE A 31 0.22 5.64 -6.59
CA PHE A 31 -0.36 4.30 -6.72
C PHE A 31 0.26 3.37 -5.66
N ALA A 32 -0.59 2.79 -4.81
CA ALA A 32 -0.16 1.73 -3.90
C ALA A 32 -0.06 0.40 -4.65
N VAL A 33 1.12 -0.21 -4.62
CA VAL A 33 1.37 -1.50 -5.29
C VAL A 33 0.81 -2.67 -4.48
N GLY A 34 0.41 -3.73 -5.18
CA GLY A 34 0.03 -5.01 -4.57
C GLY A 34 1.25 -5.83 -4.14
N MET A 35 1.02 -6.91 -3.40
CA MET A 35 2.06 -7.80 -2.87
C MET A 35 3.02 -8.35 -3.94
N THR A 36 2.56 -8.50 -5.18
CA THR A 36 3.39 -8.95 -6.31
C THR A 36 4.15 -7.83 -7.03
N GLY A 37 4.12 -6.60 -6.51
CA GLY A 37 4.73 -5.42 -7.13
C GLY A 37 3.89 -4.79 -8.24
N GLY A 38 2.75 -5.38 -8.59
CA GLY A 38 1.82 -4.89 -9.60
C GLY A 38 0.55 -4.28 -9.00
N LYS A 39 -0.53 -4.25 -9.78
CA LYS A 39 -1.84 -3.74 -9.35
C LYS A 39 -2.48 -4.71 -8.35
N MET A 40 -3.06 -4.17 -7.27
CA MET A 40 -3.94 -4.95 -6.39
C MET A 40 -5.22 -5.37 -7.13
N SER A 41 -5.68 -6.61 -6.86
CA SER A 41 -6.93 -7.13 -7.42
C SER A 41 -7.66 -7.98 -6.38
N SER A 42 -8.92 -7.67 -6.12
CA SER A 42 -9.75 -8.47 -5.21
C SER A 42 -10.06 -9.87 -5.75
N SER A 43 -9.98 -10.06 -7.07
CA SER A 43 -10.13 -11.37 -7.71
C SER A 43 -8.85 -12.22 -7.67
N GLN A 44 -7.73 -11.63 -7.24
CA GLN A 44 -6.43 -12.28 -7.04
C GLN A 44 -5.95 -12.01 -5.61
N PRO A 45 -6.43 -12.79 -4.63
CA PRO A 45 -6.21 -12.51 -3.20
C PRO A 45 -4.74 -12.42 -2.78
N GLU A 46 -3.86 -13.10 -3.51
CA GLU A 46 -2.40 -13.07 -3.30
C GLU A 46 -1.78 -11.70 -3.59
N THR A 47 -2.45 -10.86 -4.39
CA THR A 47 -1.97 -9.52 -4.73
C THR A 47 -2.35 -8.46 -3.69
N THR A 48 -3.25 -8.79 -2.77
CA THR A 48 -3.90 -7.81 -1.89
C THR A 48 -3.87 -8.26 -0.43
N MET A 49 -3.55 -7.35 0.48
CA MET A 49 -3.77 -7.52 1.91
C MET A 49 -5.18 -7.02 2.24
N PHE A 50 -6.03 -7.89 2.78
CA PHE A 50 -7.39 -7.54 3.18
C PHE A 50 -7.46 -7.23 4.68
N LEU A 51 -8.35 -6.33 5.08
CA LEU A 51 -8.57 -5.96 6.48
C LEU A 51 -9.13 -7.10 7.34
N ASN A 52 -9.61 -8.17 6.73
CA ASN A 52 -10.09 -9.37 7.40
C ASN A 52 -9.13 -10.57 7.27
N ASP A 53 -7.94 -10.37 6.73
CA ASP A 53 -6.92 -11.44 6.69
C ASP A 53 -6.51 -11.83 8.11
N SER A 54 -6.20 -13.11 8.30
CA SER A 54 -5.59 -13.56 9.55
C SER A 54 -4.15 -13.05 9.67
N MET A 55 -3.63 -12.97 10.91
CA MET A 55 -2.23 -12.54 11.14
C MET A 55 -1.24 -13.46 10.39
N ASN A 56 -1.54 -14.76 10.30
CA ASN A 56 -0.72 -15.72 9.55
C ASN A 56 -0.76 -15.46 8.03
N ASP A 57 -1.92 -15.07 7.48
CA ASP A 57 -2.03 -14.74 6.05
C ASP A 57 -1.29 -13.44 5.72
N ILE A 58 -1.37 -12.44 6.60
CA ILE A 58 -0.62 -11.18 6.48
C ILE A 58 0.89 -11.47 6.46
N GLU A 59 1.38 -12.24 7.43
CA GLU A 59 2.78 -12.65 7.50
C GLU A 59 3.24 -13.35 6.22
N LYS A 60 2.47 -14.34 5.73
CA LYS A 60 2.77 -15.06 4.50
C LYS A 60 2.81 -14.14 3.28
N LYS A 61 1.82 -13.25 3.14
CA LYS A 61 1.74 -12.28 2.02
C LYS A 61 2.93 -11.34 2.02
N ILE A 62 3.31 -10.77 3.17
CA ILE A 62 4.47 -9.87 3.26
C ILE A 62 5.76 -10.64 2.98
N LYS A 63 5.97 -11.82 3.58
CA LYS A 63 7.17 -12.62 3.34
C LYS A 63 7.34 -13.05 1.89
N SER A 64 6.25 -13.34 1.18
CA SER A 64 6.26 -13.69 -0.25
C SER A 64 6.19 -12.49 -1.19
N SER A 65 6.07 -11.26 -0.69
CA SER A 65 5.92 -10.07 -1.52
C SER A 65 7.13 -9.81 -2.40
N PHE A 66 6.91 -9.07 -3.50
CA PHE A 66 7.98 -8.62 -4.38
C PHE A 66 8.98 -7.76 -3.61
N SER A 67 10.26 -7.91 -3.92
CA SER A 67 11.35 -7.27 -3.20
C SER A 67 12.22 -6.44 -4.15
N GLY A 68 12.73 -5.33 -3.64
CA GLY A 68 13.73 -4.50 -4.31
C GLY A 68 15.19 -4.91 -4.03
N GLY A 69 15.41 -6.03 -3.35
CA GLY A 69 16.76 -6.52 -3.04
C GLY A 69 17.44 -7.25 -4.19
N GLN A 70 18.68 -7.64 -3.96
CA GLN A 70 19.47 -8.40 -4.94
C GLN A 70 19.26 -9.91 -4.79
N ALA A 71 19.79 -10.68 -5.76
CA ALA A 71 19.61 -12.14 -5.81
C ALA A 71 20.33 -12.88 -4.67
N THR A 72 21.49 -12.38 -4.23
CA THR A 72 22.26 -12.95 -3.12
C THR A 72 22.51 -11.93 -2.02
N VAL A 73 22.83 -12.43 -0.82
CA VAL A 73 23.17 -11.57 0.33
C VAL A 73 24.44 -10.77 0.04
N GLU A 74 25.42 -11.37 -0.58
CA GLU A 74 26.69 -10.71 -0.93
C GLU A 74 26.45 -9.58 -1.94
N GLU A 75 25.64 -9.79 -2.95
CA GLU A 75 25.27 -8.75 -3.91
C GLU A 75 24.48 -7.64 -3.23
N HIS A 76 23.55 -7.99 -2.33
CA HIS A 76 22.77 -7.01 -1.60
C HIS A 76 23.65 -6.15 -0.69
N ARG A 77 24.59 -6.76 0.02
CA ARG A 77 25.58 -6.04 0.85
C ARG A 77 26.46 -5.10 0.01
N ALA A 78 26.79 -5.48 -1.23
CA ALA A 78 27.65 -4.70 -2.11
C ALA A 78 26.93 -3.58 -2.86
N LYS A 79 25.67 -3.78 -3.25
CA LYS A 79 24.92 -2.88 -4.16
C LYS A 79 23.73 -2.19 -3.49
N GLY A 80 23.30 -2.69 -2.33
CA GLY A 80 22.06 -2.26 -1.67
C GLY A 80 20.79 -2.75 -2.36
N GLY A 81 19.64 -2.41 -1.75
CA GLY A 81 18.31 -2.62 -2.31
C GLY A 81 17.71 -1.35 -2.88
N ASN A 82 16.63 -1.51 -3.65
CA ASN A 82 15.82 -0.40 -4.15
C ASN A 82 14.50 -0.30 -3.39
N PRO A 83 14.36 0.65 -2.44
CA PRO A 83 13.14 0.80 -1.65
C PRO A 83 11.94 1.28 -2.48
N ASP A 84 12.17 1.93 -3.63
CA ASP A 84 11.08 2.49 -4.44
C ASP A 84 10.26 1.42 -5.17
N VAL A 85 10.80 0.20 -5.29
CA VAL A 85 10.10 -0.97 -5.85
C VAL A 85 9.86 -2.07 -4.81
N ASP A 86 10.44 -1.97 -3.60
CA ASP A 86 10.26 -2.94 -2.53
C ASP A 86 8.88 -2.79 -1.88
N VAL A 87 8.08 -3.84 -1.93
CA VAL A 87 6.70 -3.81 -1.43
C VAL A 87 6.65 -3.62 0.09
N ALA A 88 7.54 -4.27 0.85
CA ALA A 88 7.56 -4.13 2.31
C ALA A 88 7.89 -2.70 2.72
N TYR A 89 8.88 -2.06 2.06
CA TYR A 89 9.17 -0.64 2.27
C TYR A 89 8.00 0.28 1.91
N GLN A 90 7.34 0.04 0.76
CA GLN A 90 6.19 0.84 0.34
C GLN A 90 5.03 0.74 1.33
N TYR A 91 4.79 -0.45 1.90
CA TYR A 91 3.73 -0.65 2.90
C TYR A 91 4.08 0.00 4.26
N LEU A 92 5.34 -0.05 4.68
CA LEU A 92 5.81 0.75 5.83
C LEU A 92 5.54 2.23 5.59
N ARG A 93 5.98 2.77 4.46
CA ARG A 93 5.85 4.18 4.09
C ARG A 93 4.41 4.67 4.03
N TYR A 94 3.46 3.85 3.54
CA TYR A 94 2.10 4.32 3.32
C TYR A 94 1.15 4.01 4.45
N PHE A 95 1.42 2.96 5.24
CA PHE A 95 0.39 2.43 6.14
C PHE A 95 0.87 2.16 7.57
N PHE A 96 2.12 1.76 7.78
CA PHE A 96 2.49 1.12 9.04
C PHE A 96 3.59 1.82 9.83
N GLU A 97 4.38 2.72 9.23
CA GLU A 97 5.40 3.49 9.92
C GLU A 97 4.98 4.94 10.02
N GLU A 98 4.79 5.44 11.25
CA GLU A 98 4.38 6.82 11.52
C GLU A 98 5.58 7.75 11.80
N ASP A 99 6.75 7.17 12.16
CA ASP A 99 7.96 7.94 12.41
C ASP A 99 8.79 8.09 11.13
N ASP A 100 8.82 9.31 10.59
CA ASP A 100 9.57 9.65 9.39
C ASP A 100 11.08 9.40 9.56
N ASN A 101 11.65 9.58 10.77
CA ASN A 101 13.07 9.34 11.03
C ASN A 101 13.38 7.84 10.96
N GLU A 102 12.50 7.00 11.52
CA GLU A 102 12.64 5.55 11.44
C GLU A 102 12.49 5.06 10.00
N LEU A 103 11.53 5.61 9.25
CA LEU A 103 11.34 5.30 7.84
C LEU A 103 12.57 5.69 7.01
N GLU A 104 13.18 6.85 7.28
CA GLU A 104 14.40 7.30 6.64
C GLU A 104 15.60 6.41 7.01
N ARG A 105 15.72 5.99 8.26
CA ARG A 105 16.73 5.03 8.71
C ARG A 105 16.63 3.72 7.93
N ILE A 106 15.43 3.13 7.89
CA ILE A 106 15.15 1.89 7.14
C ILE A 106 15.53 2.04 5.67
N ARG A 107 15.16 3.19 5.07
CA ARG A 107 15.49 3.48 3.68
C ARG A 107 16.99 3.52 3.44
N ASN A 108 17.72 4.25 4.27
CA ASN A 108 19.16 4.44 4.13
C ASN A 108 19.92 3.12 4.31
N GLU A 109 19.57 2.34 5.33
CA GLU A 109 20.17 1.03 5.59
C GLU A 109 19.85 0.01 4.49
N TYR A 110 18.66 0.08 3.87
CA TYR A 110 18.31 -0.79 2.75
C TYR A 110 19.07 -0.42 1.47
N VAL A 111 19.23 0.87 1.20
CA VAL A 111 20.00 1.38 0.05
C VAL A 111 21.50 1.10 0.21
N SER A 112 22.05 1.20 1.43
CA SER A 112 23.45 0.87 1.69
C SER A 112 23.74 -0.64 1.66
N GLY A 113 22.70 -1.49 1.80
CA GLY A 113 22.84 -2.94 1.94
C GLY A 113 23.06 -3.41 3.38
N ASP A 114 22.99 -2.51 4.38
CA ASP A 114 23.10 -2.86 5.79
C ASP A 114 21.84 -3.58 6.31
N LEU A 115 20.69 -3.26 5.76
CA LEU A 115 19.41 -3.93 6.03
C LEU A 115 19.06 -4.89 4.89
N LEU A 116 18.91 -6.17 5.22
CA LEU A 116 18.58 -7.20 4.22
C LEU A 116 17.07 -7.22 3.90
N THR A 117 16.72 -7.77 2.74
CA THR A 117 15.32 -7.97 2.31
C THR A 117 14.47 -8.74 3.33
N GLY A 118 15.04 -9.76 3.97
CA GLY A 118 14.34 -10.53 5.02
C GLY A 118 14.07 -9.70 6.26
N GLU A 119 14.98 -8.80 6.61
CA GLU A 119 14.88 -7.92 7.79
C GLU A 119 13.82 -6.85 7.59
N ILE A 120 13.81 -6.15 6.45
CA ILE A 120 12.77 -5.15 6.16
C ILE A 120 11.38 -5.79 6.09
N LYS A 121 11.25 -7.00 5.53
CA LYS A 121 10.00 -7.77 5.57
C LYS A 121 9.57 -8.13 6.98
N SER A 122 10.50 -8.46 7.86
CA SER A 122 10.21 -8.77 9.27
C SER A 122 9.71 -7.54 10.01
N ILE A 123 10.32 -6.37 9.81
CA ILE A 123 9.84 -5.09 10.36
C ILE A 123 8.42 -4.80 9.85
N CYS A 124 8.17 -4.98 8.56
CA CYS A 124 6.84 -4.77 7.98
C CYS A 124 5.81 -5.74 8.56
N VAL A 125 6.13 -7.02 8.76
CA VAL A 125 5.25 -8.01 9.39
C VAL A 125 4.89 -7.59 10.82
N GLU A 126 5.87 -7.19 11.63
CA GLU A 126 5.65 -6.77 13.01
C GLU A 126 4.66 -5.59 13.08
N LYS A 127 4.93 -4.53 12.33
CA LYS A 127 4.08 -3.33 12.33
C LYS A 127 2.69 -3.60 11.72
N ALA A 128 2.62 -4.31 10.60
CA ALA A 128 1.36 -4.66 9.96
C ALA A 128 0.47 -5.54 10.85
N THR A 129 1.04 -6.56 11.50
CA THR A 129 0.27 -7.42 12.40
C THR A 129 -0.19 -6.71 13.67
N ALA A 130 0.62 -5.81 14.23
CA ALA A 130 0.22 -4.97 15.35
C ALA A 130 -0.95 -4.04 14.98
N TRP A 131 -0.87 -3.37 13.83
CA TRP A 131 -1.93 -2.51 13.32
C TRP A 131 -3.23 -3.29 13.05
N MET A 132 -3.12 -4.43 12.39
CA MET A 132 -4.28 -5.27 12.06
C MET A 132 -4.95 -5.87 13.29
N LYS A 133 -4.18 -6.24 14.30
CA LYS A 133 -4.71 -6.71 15.59
C LYS A 133 -5.55 -5.61 16.25
N ASN A 134 -5.04 -4.40 16.34
CA ASN A 134 -5.77 -3.25 16.87
C ASN A 134 -7.05 -2.98 16.05
N HIS A 135 -6.97 -3.05 14.72
CA HIS A 135 -8.12 -2.90 13.83
C HIS A 135 -9.21 -3.95 14.09
N HIS A 136 -8.84 -5.23 14.25
CA HIS A 136 -9.79 -6.30 14.56
C HIS A 136 -10.43 -6.10 15.92
N GLU A 137 -9.65 -5.72 16.94
CA GLU A 137 -10.17 -5.43 18.29
C GLU A 137 -11.18 -4.27 18.27
N LEU A 138 -10.85 -3.17 17.59
CA LEU A 138 -11.76 -2.01 17.44
C LEU A 138 -13.02 -2.37 16.66
N LYS A 139 -12.91 -3.16 15.61
CA LYS A 139 -14.06 -3.66 14.84
C LYS A 139 -15.00 -4.48 15.71
N ASP A 140 -14.46 -5.40 16.50
CA ASP A 140 -15.25 -6.28 17.36
C ASP A 140 -15.95 -5.51 18.48
N GLN A 141 -15.26 -4.54 19.10
CA GLN A 141 -15.84 -3.65 20.12
C GLN A 141 -17.00 -2.81 19.58
N ASN A 142 -16.94 -2.41 18.31
CA ASN A 142 -17.90 -1.49 17.69
C ASN A 142 -18.96 -2.17 16.81
N GLN A 143 -19.02 -3.50 16.77
CA GLN A 143 -20.03 -4.22 15.96
C GLN A 143 -21.49 -3.84 16.28
N HIS A 144 -21.78 -3.49 17.54
CA HIS A 144 -23.12 -3.06 17.96
C HIS A 144 -23.58 -1.77 17.25
N LEU A 145 -22.66 -0.87 16.91
CA LEU A 145 -22.97 0.39 16.22
C LEU A 145 -23.44 0.17 14.78
N VAL A 146 -23.03 -0.92 14.12
CA VAL A 146 -23.43 -1.21 12.73
C VAL A 146 -24.97 -1.29 12.61
N LYS A 147 -25.64 -1.85 13.62
CA LYS A 147 -27.10 -1.96 13.64
C LYS A 147 -27.81 -0.60 13.75
N GLU A 148 -27.14 0.41 14.28
CA GLU A 148 -27.68 1.77 14.39
C GLU A 148 -27.62 2.52 13.05
N PHE A 149 -26.60 2.24 12.25
CA PHE A 149 -26.42 2.84 10.92
C PHE A 149 -27.27 2.17 9.82
N LEU A 150 -27.79 0.95 10.06
CA LEU A 150 -28.62 0.21 9.10
C LEU A 150 -30.13 0.47 9.26
N LYS A 151 -30.52 1.37 10.14
CA LYS A 151 -31.92 1.83 10.30
C LYS A 151 -32.19 3.05 9.42
#